data_63bdfadc67aafd6309c78ac3fec1e9a2
#
_entry.id   63bdfadc67aafd6309c78ac3fec1e9a2
#
_cell.length_a   1.000
_cell.length_b   1.000
_cell.length_c   1.000
_cell.angle_alpha   90.00
_cell.angle_beta   90.00
_cell.angle_gamma   90.00
#
_symmetry.space_group_name_H-M   'P 1'
#
loop_
_entity.id
_entity.type
_entity.pdbx_description
1 polymer ?
#
loop_
_entity_poly.entity_id
_entity_poly.type
_entity_poly.pdbx_seq_one_letter_code
_entity_poly.pdbx_strand_id
1 'polypeptide(L)'
;MDVFEVLRGQRDAENAFHMAKYMRNQFEFLGIQAKPRRLLTKPFFQAERQRLKAGGQLDWAFVEACWQAPEREFQNVATDYLARFKVCLLPEDLKHLEQLVVTKSWWDSVDALVKTIGYLVHQFPTLKQEMLRWSLSGNLWLRRAAIIHQLGMKTATDQSLLSQCICNNFGSQEFFINKAIGWALRDYAKADADWVILFMEQHQERFAVLSWREVNKHLNS
;
A
#
# COMPACT_ATOMS: atom_id res chain seq x y z
N MET A 1 14.70 22.45 -5.98
CA MET A 1 13.56 22.30 -6.91
C MET A 1 12.32 22.09 -6.03
N ASP A 2 11.35 22.95 -6.16
CA ASP A 2 10.05 22.79 -5.48
C ASP A 2 9.15 21.85 -6.30
N VAL A 3 8.86 20.68 -5.75
CA VAL A 3 8.01 19.65 -6.39
C VAL A 3 6.57 20.15 -6.55
N PHE A 4 6.09 20.95 -5.60
CA PHE A 4 4.73 21.49 -5.60
C PHE A 4 4.51 22.47 -6.77
N GLU A 5 5.43 23.41 -6.94
CA GLU A 5 5.37 24.38 -8.05
C GLU A 5 5.49 23.67 -9.40
N VAL A 6 6.43 22.73 -9.53
CA VAL A 6 6.66 21.99 -10.78
C VAL A 6 5.40 21.22 -11.18
N LEU A 7 4.76 20.50 -10.28
CA LEU A 7 3.56 19.72 -10.63
C LEU A 7 2.35 20.63 -10.87
N ARG A 8 2.13 21.65 -10.04
CA ARG A 8 1.00 22.59 -10.25
C ARG A 8 1.11 23.34 -11.57
N GLY A 9 2.33 23.64 -12.03
CA GLY A 9 2.59 24.25 -13.34
C GLY A 9 2.27 23.37 -14.54
N GLN A 10 2.01 22.07 -14.33
CA GLN A 10 1.68 21.07 -15.38
C GLN A 10 0.23 20.59 -15.28
N ARG A 11 -0.66 21.40 -14.69
CA ARG A 11 -2.07 21.04 -14.51
C ARG A 11 -2.77 20.81 -15.86
N ASP A 12 -3.51 19.71 -15.93
CA ASP A 12 -4.39 19.35 -17.03
C ASP A 12 -5.80 19.12 -16.50
N ALA A 13 -6.70 20.08 -16.78
CA ALA A 13 -8.05 20.09 -16.21
C ALA A 13 -8.91 18.93 -16.73
N GLU A 14 -8.74 18.53 -18.00
CA GLU A 14 -9.50 17.44 -18.61
C GLU A 14 -9.10 16.09 -17.97
N ASN A 15 -7.82 15.80 -17.90
CA ASN A 15 -7.31 14.61 -17.22
C ASN A 15 -7.69 14.61 -15.73
N ALA A 16 -7.62 15.77 -15.05
CA ALA A 16 -8.00 15.90 -13.64
C ALA A 16 -9.46 15.47 -13.41
N PHE A 17 -10.38 15.90 -14.28
CA PHE A 17 -11.77 15.48 -14.23
C PHE A 17 -11.93 13.96 -14.34
N HIS A 18 -11.25 13.33 -15.31
CA HIS A 18 -11.34 11.89 -15.51
C HIS A 18 -10.70 11.10 -14.34
N MET A 19 -9.58 11.57 -13.81
CA MET A 19 -8.91 10.95 -12.65
C MET A 19 -9.78 11.06 -11.39
N ALA A 20 -10.38 12.21 -11.13
CA ALA A 20 -11.31 12.40 -10.02
C ALA A 20 -12.52 11.47 -10.12
N LYS A 21 -13.15 11.39 -11.31
CA LYS A 21 -14.29 10.50 -11.57
C LYS A 21 -13.92 9.03 -11.34
N TYR A 22 -12.75 8.57 -11.79
CA TYR A 22 -12.26 7.21 -11.54
C TYR A 22 -12.10 6.92 -10.05
N MET A 23 -11.69 7.92 -9.26
CA MET A 23 -11.58 7.85 -7.79
C MET A 23 -12.89 8.20 -7.08
N ARG A 24 -14.04 8.14 -7.77
CA ARG A 24 -15.37 8.42 -7.23
C ARG A 24 -15.49 9.83 -6.62
N ASN A 25 -14.75 10.79 -7.17
CA ASN A 25 -14.67 12.18 -6.71
C ASN A 25 -14.28 12.34 -5.23
N GLN A 26 -13.46 11.41 -4.71
CA GLN A 26 -12.96 11.46 -3.33
C GLN A 26 -11.84 12.50 -3.15
N PHE A 27 -11.13 12.86 -4.22
CA PHE A 27 -9.94 13.71 -4.18
C PHE A 27 -9.89 14.65 -5.35
N GLU A 28 -9.22 15.80 -5.14
CA GLU A 28 -8.82 16.70 -6.22
C GLU A 28 -7.60 16.13 -6.96
N PHE A 29 -7.47 16.51 -8.24
CA PHE A 29 -6.35 16.10 -9.09
C PHE A 29 -5.78 17.29 -9.87
N LEU A 30 -4.47 17.25 -10.14
CA LEU A 30 -3.83 18.09 -11.14
C LEU A 30 -4.05 17.58 -12.56
N GLY A 31 -4.31 16.29 -12.72
CA GLY A 31 -4.46 15.63 -14.03
C GLY A 31 -3.15 15.01 -14.54
N ILE A 32 -2.17 14.82 -13.67
CA ILE A 32 -0.84 14.33 -14.05
C ILE A 32 -0.76 12.82 -13.81
N GLN A 33 -0.77 12.03 -14.88
CA GLN A 33 -0.64 10.58 -14.81
C GLN A 33 0.71 10.13 -14.26
N ALA A 34 0.82 8.86 -13.85
CA ALA A 34 1.98 8.31 -13.15
C ALA A 34 3.31 8.48 -13.92
N LYS A 35 3.32 8.25 -15.26
CA LYS A 35 4.55 8.35 -16.06
C LYS A 35 5.08 9.79 -16.15
N PRO A 36 4.31 10.81 -16.55
CA PRO A 36 4.76 12.19 -16.53
C PRO A 36 5.10 12.68 -15.13
N ARG A 37 4.30 12.35 -14.07
CA ARG A 37 4.60 12.70 -12.69
C ARG A 37 6.00 12.22 -12.29
N ARG A 38 6.35 10.96 -12.56
CA ARG A 38 7.68 10.41 -12.23
C ARG A 38 8.81 11.06 -13.01
N LEU A 39 8.57 11.50 -14.24
CA LEU A 39 9.56 12.25 -15.00
C LEU A 39 9.82 13.63 -14.39
N LEU A 40 8.76 14.36 -14.04
CA LEU A 40 8.83 15.68 -13.42
C LEU A 40 9.53 15.64 -12.05
N THR A 41 9.29 14.62 -11.25
CA THR A 41 9.89 14.48 -9.92
C THR A 41 11.27 13.84 -9.91
N LYS A 42 11.74 13.32 -11.05
CA LYS A 42 13.04 12.63 -11.15
C LYS A 42 14.24 13.45 -10.64
N PRO A 43 14.39 14.74 -10.98
CA PRO A 43 15.52 15.56 -10.47
C PRO A 43 15.49 15.70 -8.94
N PHE A 44 14.30 15.89 -8.35
CA PHE A 44 14.14 15.92 -6.90
C PHE A 44 14.60 14.60 -6.25
N PHE A 45 14.15 13.46 -6.76
CA PHE A 45 14.57 12.16 -6.22
C PHE A 45 16.06 11.86 -6.42
N GLN A 46 16.68 12.43 -7.45
CA GLN A 46 18.13 12.33 -7.62
C GLN A 46 18.88 13.12 -6.54
N ALA A 47 18.46 14.35 -6.24
CA ALA A 47 19.02 15.16 -5.17
C ALA A 47 18.85 14.50 -3.80
N GLU A 48 17.63 13.99 -3.51
CA GLU A 48 17.35 13.27 -2.27
C GLU A 48 18.22 12.01 -2.11
N ARG A 49 18.45 11.28 -3.18
CA ARG A 49 19.36 10.13 -3.14
C ARG A 49 20.78 10.54 -2.73
N GLN A 50 21.28 11.65 -3.22
CA GLN A 50 22.62 12.16 -2.84
C GLN A 50 22.63 12.61 -1.38
N ARG A 51 21.59 13.32 -0.94
CA ARG A 51 21.45 13.76 0.45
C ARG A 51 21.44 12.58 1.43
N LEU A 52 20.67 11.54 1.13
CA LEU A 52 20.57 10.32 1.95
C LEU A 52 21.89 9.53 1.97
N LYS A 53 22.61 9.45 0.83
CA LYS A 53 23.95 8.82 0.77
C LYS A 53 24.99 9.58 1.59
N ALA A 54 24.84 10.88 1.75
CA ALA A 54 25.70 11.72 2.58
C ALA A 54 25.35 11.68 4.08
N GLY A 55 24.50 10.73 4.51
CA GLY A 55 24.12 10.57 5.91
C GLY A 55 22.84 11.32 6.32
N GLY A 56 22.10 11.87 5.35
CA GLY A 56 20.79 12.47 5.63
C GLY A 56 19.75 11.40 6.03
N GLN A 57 18.73 11.83 6.77
CA GLN A 57 17.59 10.99 7.15
C GLN A 57 16.42 11.17 6.17
N LEU A 58 15.42 10.28 6.23
CA LEU A 58 14.16 10.47 5.48
C LEU A 58 13.53 11.82 5.81
N ASP A 59 13.06 12.50 4.79
CA ASP A 59 12.38 13.79 4.93
C ASP A 59 10.88 13.57 5.18
N TRP A 60 10.54 13.31 6.45
CA TRP A 60 9.15 13.17 6.86
C TRP A 60 8.36 14.46 6.73
N ALA A 61 8.99 15.64 6.88
CA ALA A 61 8.32 16.91 6.66
C ALA A 61 7.86 17.06 5.20
N PHE A 62 8.69 16.62 4.23
CA PHE A 62 8.28 16.55 2.82
C PHE A 62 7.12 15.57 2.60
N VAL A 63 7.18 14.38 3.20
CA VAL A 63 6.11 13.37 3.10
C VAL A 63 4.80 13.92 3.66
N GLU A 64 4.84 14.56 4.82
CA GLU A 64 3.68 15.17 5.47
C GLU A 64 3.11 16.32 4.64
N ALA A 65 3.96 17.21 4.11
CA ALA A 65 3.53 18.30 3.22
C ALA A 65 2.81 17.74 1.98
N CYS A 66 3.36 16.70 1.35
CA CYS A 66 2.70 15.99 0.25
C CYS A 66 1.36 15.39 0.69
N TRP A 67 1.27 14.86 1.90
CA TRP A 67 0.02 14.25 2.39
C TRP A 67 -1.05 15.28 2.70
N GLN A 68 -0.67 16.47 3.17
CA GLN A 68 -1.59 17.58 3.45
C GLN A 68 -2.13 18.26 2.19
N ALA A 69 -1.37 18.24 1.09
CA ALA A 69 -1.78 18.87 -0.17
C ALA A 69 -3.13 18.30 -0.65
N PRO A 70 -4.03 19.15 -1.20
CA PRO A 70 -5.35 18.71 -1.65
C PRO A 70 -5.29 17.76 -2.84
N GLU A 71 -4.34 17.97 -3.74
CA GLU A 71 -4.24 17.22 -5.00
C GLU A 71 -3.61 15.85 -4.79
N ARG A 72 -4.27 14.81 -5.28
CA ARG A 72 -3.92 13.39 -5.05
C ARG A 72 -2.54 13.00 -5.56
N GLU A 73 -2.05 13.66 -6.58
CA GLU A 73 -0.72 13.43 -7.12
C GLU A 73 0.38 13.62 -6.07
N PHE A 74 0.19 14.51 -5.08
CA PHE A 74 1.19 14.69 -4.02
C PHE A 74 1.24 13.48 -3.08
N GLN A 75 0.11 12.87 -2.72
CA GLN A 75 0.13 11.61 -1.97
C GLN A 75 0.83 10.50 -2.77
N ASN A 76 0.64 10.46 -4.09
CA ASN A 76 1.37 9.53 -4.96
C ASN A 76 2.88 9.83 -5.01
N VAL A 77 3.31 11.11 -4.94
CA VAL A 77 4.73 11.48 -4.84
C VAL A 77 5.31 11.01 -3.52
N ALA A 78 4.59 11.18 -2.41
CA ALA A 78 5.01 10.70 -1.10
C ALA A 78 5.18 9.17 -1.09
N THR A 79 4.24 8.41 -1.67
CA THR A 79 4.37 6.95 -1.77
C THR A 79 5.52 6.52 -2.68
N ASP A 80 5.75 7.21 -3.81
CA ASP A 80 6.91 6.98 -4.69
C ASP A 80 8.25 7.29 -3.94
N TYR A 81 8.29 8.35 -3.10
CA TYR A 81 9.43 8.69 -2.25
C TYR A 81 9.75 7.59 -1.24
N LEU A 82 8.75 7.20 -0.45
CA LEU A 82 8.89 6.16 0.57
C LEU A 82 9.29 4.81 -0.04
N ALA A 83 8.68 4.41 -1.14
CA ALA A 83 9.03 3.17 -1.84
C ALA A 83 10.47 3.17 -2.37
N ARG A 84 10.96 4.32 -2.84
CA ARG A 84 12.32 4.47 -3.38
C ARG A 84 13.39 4.44 -2.29
N PHE A 85 13.10 5.01 -1.13
CA PHE A 85 14.04 5.18 -0.03
C PHE A 85 13.73 4.30 1.19
N LYS A 86 12.93 3.26 1.01
CA LYS A 86 12.50 2.34 2.08
C LYS A 86 13.65 1.70 2.87
N VAL A 87 14.84 1.62 2.26
CA VAL A 87 16.05 1.08 2.93
C VAL A 87 16.57 1.99 4.07
N CYS A 88 16.11 3.25 4.10
CA CYS A 88 16.43 4.21 5.15
C CYS A 88 15.42 4.21 6.30
N LEU A 89 14.36 3.40 6.22
CA LEU A 89 13.33 3.30 7.26
C LEU A 89 13.87 2.57 8.49
N LEU A 90 13.44 3.05 9.64
CA LEU A 90 13.69 2.46 10.96
C LEU A 90 12.37 1.95 11.57
N PRO A 91 12.41 1.05 12.58
CA PRO A 91 11.21 0.48 13.17
C PRO A 91 10.19 1.54 13.67
N GLU A 92 10.69 2.63 14.23
CA GLU A 92 9.86 3.76 14.71
C GLU A 92 9.08 4.48 13.63
N ASP A 93 9.49 4.36 12.36
CA ASP A 93 8.81 4.98 11.23
C ASP A 93 7.45 4.30 10.93
N LEU A 94 7.20 3.12 11.48
CA LEU A 94 5.92 2.44 11.29
C LEU A 94 4.74 3.29 11.76
N LYS A 95 4.91 4.10 12.82
CA LYS A 95 3.88 5.02 13.31
C LYS A 95 3.53 6.11 12.30
N HIS A 96 4.53 6.64 11.56
CA HIS A 96 4.28 7.59 10.48
C HIS A 96 3.53 6.90 9.33
N LEU A 97 3.93 5.70 8.94
CA LEU A 97 3.22 4.91 7.91
C LEU A 97 1.78 4.60 8.33
N GLU A 98 1.54 4.25 9.60
CA GLU A 98 0.19 4.07 10.16
C GLU A 98 -0.65 5.33 9.98
N GLN A 99 -0.11 6.50 10.33
CA GLN A 99 -0.80 7.78 10.17
C GLN A 99 -1.16 8.07 8.71
N LEU A 100 -0.28 7.75 7.76
CA LEU A 100 -0.59 7.88 6.34
C LEU A 100 -1.68 6.90 5.88
N VAL A 101 -1.70 5.68 6.41
CA VAL A 101 -2.75 4.69 6.09
C VAL A 101 -4.12 5.14 6.56
N VAL A 102 -4.23 5.83 7.70
CA VAL A 102 -5.53 6.23 8.28
C VAL A 102 -5.99 7.63 7.85
N THR A 103 -5.16 8.40 7.13
CA THR A 103 -5.50 9.74 6.65
C THR A 103 -5.56 9.79 5.13
N LYS A 104 -6.55 10.50 4.57
CA LYS A 104 -6.83 10.55 3.11
C LYS A 104 -6.86 9.17 2.46
N SER A 105 -7.36 8.19 3.19
CA SER A 105 -7.29 6.77 2.85
C SER A 105 -8.15 6.44 1.65
N TRP A 106 -7.58 5.73 0.69
CA TRP A 106 -8.27 5.06 -0.40
C TRP A 106 -7.39 3.92 -0.90
N TRP A 107 -7.96 3.01 -1.70
CA TRP A 107 -7.23 1.83 -2.16
C TRP A 107 -5.90 2.16 -2.86
N ASP A 108 -5.82 3.24 -3.64
CA ASP A 108 -4.62 3.60 -4.40
C ASP A 108 -3.43 4.01 -3.52
N SER A 109 -3.67 4.80 -2.45
CA SER A 109 -2.61 5.20 -1.53
C SER A 109 -2.23 4.08 -0.57
N VAL A 110 -3.22 3.36 -0.03
CA VAL A 110 -2.97 2.23 0.88
C VAL A 110 -2.19 1.13 0.17
N ASP A 111 -2.62 0.72 -1.03
CA ASP A 111 -1.95 -0.34 -1.81
C ASP A 111 -0.53 0.07 -2.27
N ALA A 112 -0.27 1.37 -2.44
CA ALA A 112 1.08 1.87 -2.69
C ALA A 112 1.96 1.80 -1.44
N LEU A 113 1.42 2.13 -0.25
CA LEU A 113 2.15 2.10 1.02
C LEU A 113 2.50 0.69 1.48
N VAL A 114 1.66 -0.31 1.20
CA VAL A 114 1.86 -1.67 1.74
C VAL A 114 3.17 -2.32 1.32
N LYS A 115 3.73 -1.98 0.17
CA LYS A 115 5.05 -2.47 -0.25
C LYS A 115 6.18 -1.92 0.61
N THR A 116 6.04 -0.69 1.08
CA THR A 116 6.97 -0.05 2.01
C THR A 116 6.82 -0.63 3.40
N ILE A 117 5.58 -0.78 3.88
CA ILE A 117 5.24 -1.41 5.15
C ILE A 117 5.74 -2.85 5.19
N GLY A 118 5.45 -3.64 4.16
CA GLY A 118 5.90 -5.02 4.07
C GLY A 118 7.43 -5.15 4.09
N TYR A 119 8.14 -4.27 3.38
CA TYR A 119 9.60 -4.22 3.46
C TYR A 119 10.07 -3.96 4.90
N LEU A 120 9.48 -2.97 5.58
CA LEU A 120 9.85 -2.61 6.95
C LEU A 120 9.60 -3.77 7.93
N VAL A 121 8.43 -4.41 7.87
CA VAL A 121 8.08 -5.57 8.71
C VAL A 121 9.00 -6.76 8.44
N HIS A 122 9.40 -6.97 7.18
CA HIS A 122 10.34 -8.03 6.83
C HIS A 122 11.75 -7.77 7.38
N GLN A 123 12.23 -6.51 7.34
CA GLN A 123 13.54 -6.14 7.91
C GLN A 123 13.55 -6.17 9.43
N PHE A 124 12.42 -5.86 10.08
CA PHE A 124 12.29 -5.80 11.53
C PHE A 124 11.14 -6.69 12.01
N PRO A 125 11.39 -8.00 12.21
CA PRO A 125 10.35 -8.99 12.53
C PRO A 125 9.55 -8.71 13.82
N THR A 126 10.06 -7.89 14.72
CA THR A 126 9.33 -7.42 15.92
C THR A 126 8.06 -6.65 15.57
N LEU A 127 8.02 -6.04 14.37
CA LEU A 127 6.85 -5.30 13.88
C LEU A 127 5.69 -6.20 13.41
N LYS A 128 5.87 -7.52 13.35
CA LYS A 128 4.78 -8.46 13.03
C LYS A 128 3.60 -8.34 14.01
N GLN A 129 3.89 -8.02 15.27
CA GLN A 129 2.87 -7.79 16.28
C GLN A 129 1.96 -6.60 15.91
N GLU A 130 2.53 -5.55 15.30
CA GLU A 130 1.76 -4.41 14.84
C GLU A 130 0.83 -4.79 13.67
N MET A 131 1.27 -5.68 12.77
CA MET A 131 0.40 -6.18 11.71
C MET A 131 -0.78 -6.99 12.26
N LEU A 132 -0.56 -7.78 13.31
CA LEU A 132 -1.66 -8.47 14.00
C LEU A 132 -2.60 -7.47 14.67
N ARG A 133 -2.07 -6.44 15.34
CA ARG A 133 -2.88 -5.35 15.91
C ARG A 133 -3.70 -4.64 14.84
N TRP A 134 -3.09 -4.31 13.69
CA TRP A 134 -3.79 -3.67 12.58
C TRP A 134 -4.89 -4.57 11.99
N SER A 135 -4.67 -5.88 11.93
CA SER A 135 -5.66 -6.82 11.40
C SER A 135 -6.96 -6.88 12.24
N LEU A 136 -6.89 -6.47 13.49
CA LEU A 136 -8.01 -6.38 14.43
C LEU A 136 -8.57 -4.95 14.61
N SER A 137 -8.00 -3.97 13.89
CA SER A 137 -8.38 -2.57 14.02
C SER A 137 -9.83 -2.30 13.59
N GLY A 138 -10.48 -1.33 14.23
CA GLY A 138 -11.74 -0.77 13.74
C GLY A 138 -11.61 -0.03 12.39
N ASN A 139 -10.36 0.37 12.01
CA ASN A 139 -10.11 1.06 10.76
C ASN A 139 -9.97 0.07 9.58
N LEU A 140 -10.82 0.22 8.57
CA LEU A 140 -10.85 -0.60 7.36
C LEU A 140 -9.48 -0.69 6.66
N TRP A 141 -8.77 0.43 6.57
CA TRP A 141 -7.54 0.53 5.79
C TRP A 141 -6.34 -0.07 6.49
N LEU A 142 -6.29 -0.02 7.84
CA LEU A 142 -5.30 -0.75 8.63
C LEU A 142 -5.48 -2.26 8.47
N ARG A 143 -6.75 -2.75 8.56
CA ARG A 143 -7.04 -4.17 8.33
C ARG A 143 -6.63 -4.61 6.93
N ARG A 144 -6.96 -3.78 5.91
CA ARG A 144 -6.52 -4.05 4.53
C ARG A 144 -5.00 -4.10 4.43
N ALA A 145 -4.29 -3.11 4.95
CA ALA A 145 -2.84 -3.07 4.93
C ALA A 145 -2.22 -4.30 5.60
N ALA A 146 -2.74 -4.72 6.76
CA ALA A 146 -2.30 -5.93 7.45
C ALA A 146 -2.45 -7.20 6.61
N ILE A 147 -3.55 -7.34 5.85
CA ILE A 147 -3.77 -8.52 5.00
C ILE A 147 -2.80 -8.54 3.81
N ILE A 148 -2.52 -7.37 3.19
CA ILE A 148 -1.81 -7.33 1.90
C ILE A 148 -0.35 -6.87 1.99
N HIS A 149 0.21 -6.58 3.19
CA HIS A 149 1.58 -6.07 3.31
C HIS A 149 2.65 -7.02 2.80
N GLN A 150 2.37 -8.31 2.70
CA GLN A 150 3.29 -9.32 2.18
C GLN A 150 3.18 -9.56 0.66
N LEU A 151 2.36 -8.79 -0.07
CA LEU A 151 2.23 -8.96 -1.52
C LEU A 151 3.58 -8.89 -2.24
N GLY A 152 3.83 -9.90 -3.08
CA GLY A 152 5.06 -10.03 -3.88
C GLY A 152 6.27 -10.58 -3.12
N MET A 153 6.15 -10.98 -1.85
CA MET A 153 7.24 -11.58 -1.08
C MET A 153 7.53 -13.03 -1.47
N LYS A 154 6.63 -13.69 -2.20
CA LYS A 154 6.82 -15.07 -2.69
C LYS A 154 7.16 -16.01 -1.54
N THR A 155 8.27 -16.74 -1.65
CA THR A 155 8.75 -17.69 -0.64
C THR A 155 9.18 -17.05 0.68
N ALA A 156 9.37 -15.72 0.72
CA ALA A 156 9.64 -14.98 1.95
C ALA A 156 8.37 -14.58 2.72
N THR A 157 7.18 -14.96 2.23
CA THR A 157 5.91 -14.74 2.93
C THR A 157 5.87 -15.54 4.23
N ASP A 158 5.56 -14.88 5.34
CA ASP A 158 5.25 -15.53 6.61
C ASP A 158 3.81 -16.05 6.56
N GLN A 159 3.67 -17.36 6.34
CA GLN A 159 2.37 -18.05 6.23
C GLN A 159 1.53 -17.90 7.51
N SER A 160 2.18 -17.98 8.68
CA SER A 160 1.49 -17.84 9.97
C SER A 160 0.89 -16.45 10.14
N LEU A 161 1.67 -15.41 9.84
CA LEU A 161 1.21 -14.02 9.91
C LEU A 161 0.10 -13.75 8.88
N LEU A 162 0.25 -14.24 7.63
CA LEU A 162 -0.76 -14.11 6.58
C LEU A 162 -2.07 -14.79 7.02
N SER A 163 -1.99 -16.03 7.48
CA SER A 163 -3.13 -16.80 7.97
C SER A 163 -3.87 -16.05 9.10
N GLN A 164 -3.14 -15.57 10.10
CA GLN A 164 -3.73 -14.87 11.24
C GLN A 164 -4.41 -13.56 10.81
N CYS A 165 -3.75 -12.74 9.96
CA CYS A 165 -4.34 -11.51 9.44
C CYS A 165 -5.62 -11.78 8.64
N ILE A 166 -5.68 -12.87 7.86
CA ILE A 166 -6.88 -13.26 7.13
C ILE A 166 -7.96 -13.76 8.09
N CYS A 167 -7.64 -14.68 9.01
CA CYS A 167 -8.59 -15.27 9.95
C CYS A 167 -9.27 -14.21 10.85
N ASN A 168 -8.54 -13.16 11.25
CA ASN A 168 -9.08 -12.04 12.01
C ASN A 168 -10.11 -11.21 11.19
N ASN A 169 -10.17 -11.40 9.88
CA ASN A 169 -11.03 -10.64 8.98
C ASN A 169 -12.12 -11.48 8.28
N PHE A 170 -12.23 -12.77 8.58
CA PHE A 170 -13.33 -13.56 8.12
C PHE A 170 -14.67 -13.05 8.67
N GLY A 171 -15.72 -13.16 7.86
CA GLY A 171 -17.05 -12.63 8.19
C GLY A 171 -17.23 -11.13 7.93
N SER A 172 -16.18 -10.44 7.48
CA SER A 172 -16.28 -9.04 7.09
C SER A 172 -17.24 -8.87 5.90
N GLN A 173 -18.11 -7.86 5.95
CA GLN A 173 -18.98 -7.46 4.83
C GLN A 173 -18.33 -6.41 3.93
N GLU A 174 -17.13 -5.95 4.29
CA GLU A 174 -16.41 -4.89 3.59
C GLU A 174 -15.81 -5.39 2.27
N PHE A 175 -16.18 -4.74 1.17
CA PHE A 175 -15.68 -5.06 -0.17
C PHE A 175 -14.15 -5.09 -0.21
N PHE A 176 -13.50 -4.05 0.34
CA PHE A 176 -12.04 -3.91 0.28
C PHE A 176 -11.30 -4.94 1.13
N ILE A 177 -11.91 -5.45 2.20
CA ILE A 177 -11.34 -6.56 3.01
C ILE A 177 -11.45 -7.86 2.26
N ASN A 178 -12.63 -8.21 1.77
CA ASN A 178 -12.84 -9.46 1.04
C ASN A 178 -11.99 -9.51 -0.25
N LYS A 179 -11.81 -8.36 -0.91
CA LYS A 179 -10.92 -8.22 -2.06
C LYS A 179 -9.44 -8.41 -1.66
N ALA A 180 -9.02 -7.88 -0.50
CA ALA A 180 -7.67 -8.00 0.03
C ALA A 180 -7.32 -9.47 0.34
N ILE A 181 -8.23 -10.20 1.00
CA ILE A 181 -8.06 -11.63 1.31
C ILE A 181 -7.82 -12.43 0.03
N GLY A 182 -8.70 -12.27 -0.95
CA GLY A 182 -8.56 -12.98 -2.22
C GLY A 182 -7.28 -12.61 -2.99
N TRP A 183 -6.88 -11.32 -2.96
CA TRP A 183 -5.66 -10.88 -3.62
C TRP A 183 -4.40 -11.43 -2.94
N ALA A 184 -4.33 -11.38 -1.61
CA ALA A 184 -3.19 -11.89 -0.87
C ALA A 184 -2.96 -13.38 -1.11
N LEU A 185 -4.02 -14.20 -1.05
CA LEU A 185 -3.94 -15.63 -1.31
C LEU A 185 -3.60 -15.93 -2.78
N ARG A 186 -4.21 -15.23 -3.73
CA ARG A 186 -3.90 -15.39 -5.16
C ARG A 186 -2.43 -15.03 -5.47
N ASP A 187 -1.89 -14.00 -4.83
CA ASP A 187 -0.49 -13.64 -5.02
C ASP A 187 0.43 -14.70 -4.43
N TYR A 188 0.10 -15.21 -3.24
CA TYR A 188 0.90 -16.22 -2.57
C TYR A 188 0.81 -17.60 -3.25
N ALA A 189 -0.33 -17.96 -3.86
CA ALA A 189 -0.50 -19.20 -4.63
C ALA A 189 0.54 -19.35 -5.76
N LYS A 190 1.13 -18.26 -6.26
CA LYS A 190 2.22 -18.32 -7.25
C LYS A 190 3.52 -18.86 -6.66
N ALA A 191 3.68 -18.85 -5.34
CA ALA A 191 4.84 -19.36 -4.64
C ALA A 191 4.58 -20.71 -3.96
N ASP A 192 3.37 -20.91 -3.44
CA ASP A 192 2.94 -22.11 -2.72
C ASP A 192 1.43 -22.33 -2.91
N ALA A 193 1.09 -22.97 -4.03
CA ALA A 193 -0.30 -23.26 -4.37
C ALA A 193 -0.92 -24.29 -3.40
N ASP A 194 -0.14 -25.31 -2.99
CA ASP A 194 -0.63 -26.39 -2.14
C ASP A 194 -1.04 -25.85 -0.77
N TRP A 195 -0.24 -24.97 -0.19
CA TRP A 195 -0.60 -24.32 1.07
C TRP A 195 -1.88 -23.49 0.93
N VAL A 196 -2.05 -22.76 -0.16
CA VAL A 196 -3.26 -21.93 -0.38
C VAL A 196 -4.49 -22.82 -0.54
N ILE A 197 -4.39 -23.93 -1.26
CA ILE A 197 -5.49 -24.88 -1.43
C ILE A 197 -5.91 -25.46 -0.07
N LEU A 198 -4.95 -25.97 0.71
CA LEU A 198 -5.21 -26.49 2.05
C LEU A 198 -5.82 -25.43 2.99
N PHE A 199 -5.31 -24.21 2.95
CA PHE A 199 -5.88 -23.10 3.74
C PHE A 199 -7.33 -22.80 3.34
N MET A 200 -7.64 -22.80 2.04
CA MET A 200 -9.00 -22.58 1.54
C MET A 200 -9.95 -23.71 1.95
N GLU A 201 -9.52 -24.97 1.88
CA GLU A 201 -10.31 -26.14 2.30
C GLU A 201 -10.61 -26.09 3.80
N GLN A 202 -9.60 -25.81 4.64
CA GLN A 202 -9.74 -25.69 6.11
C GLN A 202 -10.72 -24.59 6.54
N HIS A 203 -10.90 -23.58 5.71
CA HIS A 203 -11.71 -22.40 6.05
C HIS A 203 -12.87 -22.15 5.09
N GLN A 204 -13.28 -23.15 4.30
CA GLN A 204 -14.21 -23.03 3.18
C GLN A 204 -15.49 -22.23 3.53
N GLU A 205 -16.12 -22.53 4.67
CA GLU A 205 -17.39 -21.91 5.08
C GLU A 205 -17.23 -20.43 5.55
N ARG A 206 -16.00 -20.00 5.78
CA ARG A 206 -15.71 -18.65 6.30
C ARG A 206 -15.38 -17.63 5.19
N PHE A 207 -15.13 -18.13 3.97
CA PHE A 207 -14.80 -17.26 2.84
C PHE A 207 -16.02 -16.52 2.30
N ALA A 208 -15.90 -15.21 2.11
CA ALA A 208 -16.83 -14.47 1.28
C ALA A 208 -16.70 -14.92 -0.19
N VAL A 209 -17.81 -14.91 -0.92
CA VAL A 209 -17.85 -15.28 -2.36
C VAL A 209 -16.84 -14.48 -3.18
N LEU A 210 -16.65 -13.20 -2.85
CA LEU A 210 -15.68 -12.34 -3.53
C LEU A 210 -14.25 -12.84 -3.33
N SER A 211 -13.87 -13.16 -2.09
CA SER A 211 -12.53 -13.66 -1.78
C SER A 211 -12.25 -14.98 -2.51
N TRP A 212 -13.19 -15.90 -2.45
CA TRP A 212 -13.12 -17.19 -3.16
C TRP A 212 -12.88 -17.01 -4.66
N ARG A 213 -13.67 -16.15 -5.31
CA ARG A 213 -13.52 -15.85 -6.74
C ARG A 213 -12.17 -15.23 -7.09
N GLU A 214 -11.64 -14.37 -6.23
CA GLU A 214 -10.35 -13.73 -6.46
C GLU A 214 -9.17 -14.69 -6.40
N VAL A 215 -9.18 -15.66 -5.47
CA VAL A 215 -8.14 -16.69 -5.40
C VAL A 215 -8.18 -17.58 -6.63
N ASN A 216 -9.36 -18.07 -7.01
CA ASN A 216 -9.56 -19.02 -8.11
C ASN A 216 -9.21 -18.46 -9.51
N LYS A 217 -9.04 -17.15 -9.66
CA LYS A 217 -8.53 -16.57 -10.92
C LYS A 217 -7.14 -17.06 -11.32
N HIS A 218 -6.39 -17.64 -10.40
CA HIS A 218 -5.05 -18.17 -10.67
C HIS A 218 -4.97 -19.69 -10.54
N LEU A 219 -5.73 -20.30 -9.61
CA LEU A 219 -5.68 -21.74 -9.39
C LEU A 219 -6.32 -22.54 -10.52
N ASN A 220 -7.20 -21.91 -11.33
CA ASN A 220 -7.90 -22.51 -12.46
C ASN A 220 -7.33 -22.10 -13.84
N SER A 221 -6.17 -21.45 -13.87
CA SER A 221 -5.42 -21.06 -15.08
C SER A 221 -4.16 -21.89 -15.22
#